data_b3ade4f9ed1ff0240d8fbee701a7bca7
#
_entry.id   b3ade4f9ed1ff0240d8fbee701a7bca7
#
_cell.length_a   1.000
_cell.length_b   1.000
_cell.length_c   1.000
_cell.angle_alpha   90.00
_cell.angle_beta   90.00
_cell.angle_gamma   90.00
#
_symmetry.space_group_name_H-M   'P 1'
#
loop_
_entity.id
_entity.type
_entity.pdbx_description
1 polymer ?
#
loop_
_entity_poly.entity_id
_entity_poly.type
_entity_poly.pdbx_seq_one_letter_code
_entity_poly.pdbx_strand_id
1 'polypeptide(L)'
;HGALYPFSENLPESAIKYADFTIQSLHKTAGGINPTALLHSNCDLDIDSALKLINTTSPSYPMLATIEANINYLNSKRGRQKIETLISEIKKLRQEFNDIEFYGDDITKILIKKENLTGYELSEILFDKFDIEDERTNEKSTMLLTGLGTNSAKILRLKHALAKISSKF
;
A
#
# COMPACT_ATOMS: atom_id res chain seq x y z
N HIS A 1 1.94 6.97 -1.90
CA HIS A 1 1.90 5.67 -1.21
C HIS A 1 3.12 4.77 -1.49
N GLY A 2 4.20 5.26 -2.05
CA GLY A 2 5.39 4.49 -2.42
C GLY A 2 6.42 4.27 -1.30
N ALA A 3 6.02 4.28 -0.03
CA ALA A 3 6.96 4.17 1.09
C ALA A 3 7.66 2.80 1.20
N LEU A 4 7.12 1.74 0.58
CA LEU A 4 7.76 0.42 0.50
C LEU A 4 8.74 0.27 -0.67
N TYR A 5 8.68 1.14 -1.69
CA TYR A 5 9.47 0.97 -2.92
C TYR A 5 10.98 0.84 -2.70
N PRO A 6 11.61 1.58 -1.78
CA PRO A 6 13.06 1.44 -1.55
C PRO A 6 13.49 0.10 -0.94
N PHE A 7 12.54 -0.73 -0.51
CA PHE A 7 12.84 -1.96 0.24
C PHE A 7 12.74 -3.25 -0.57
N SER A 8 12.35 -3.17 -1.86
CA SER A 8 12.28 -4.33 -2.75
C SER A 8 12.46 -3.92 -4.22
N GLU A 9 13.27 -4.66 -4.96
CA GLU A 9 13.45 -4.52 -6.42
C GLU A 9 12.22 -5.01 -7.22
N ASN A 10 11.32 -5.73 -6.58
CA ASN A 10 10.05 -6.18 -7.17
C ASN A 10 8.93 -5.13 -7.08
N LEU A 11 9.22 -3.96 -6.55
CA LEU A 11 8.33 -2.81 -6.47
C LEU A 11 8.77 -1.73 -7.47
N PRO A 12 7.86 -0.79 -7.83
CA PRO A 12 8.22 0.32 -8.69
C PRO A 12 9.38 1.15 -8.13
N GLU A 13 10.11 1.79 -9.01
CA GLU A 13 11.18 2.69 -8.62
C GLU A 13 10.63 3.89 -7.83
N SER A 14 11.34 4.28 -6.78
CA SER A 14 10.90 5.37 -5.91
C SER A 14 11.08 6.73 -6.58
N ALA A 15 10.08 7.59 -6.49
CA ALA A 15 10.13 8.98 -6.94
C ALA A 15 11.26 9.80 -6.27
N ILE A 16 11.79 9.34 -5.14
CA ILE A 16 12.95 9.96 -4.45
C ILE A 16 14.13 10.13 -5.40
N LYS A 17 14.31 9.26 -6.40
CA LYS A 17 15.42 9.33 -7.35
C LYS A 17 15.29 10.47 -8.37
N TYR A 18 14.09 11.01 -8.57
CA TYR A 18 13.77 11.86 -9.71
C TYR A 18 13.23 13.24 -9.32
N ALA A 19 12.65 13.36 -8.14
CA ALA A 19 12.01 14.59 -7.69
C ALA A 19 12.90 15.36 -6.71
N ASP A 20 12.83 16.70 -6.77
CA ASP A 20 13.50 17.57 -5.82
C ASP A 20 12.95 17.35 -4.40
N PHE A 21 11.63 17.12 -4.29
CA PHE A 21 10.95 16.80 -3.04
C PHE A 21 10.05 15.59 -3.21
N THR A 22 10.08 14.68 -2.25
CA THR A 22 9.18 13.52 -2.21
C THR A 22 8.59 13.36 -0.83
N ILE A 23 7.26 13.27 -0.75
CA ILE A 23 6.54 12.95 0.49
C ILE A 23 6.07 11.51 0.43
N GLN A 24 6.38 10.73 1.47
CA GLN A 24 5.96 9.34 1.59
C GLN A 24 5.19 9.12 2.89
N SER A 25 3.93 8.71 2.79
CA SER A 25 3.11 8.33 3.94
C SER A 25 3.53 6.95 4.45
N LEU A 26 4.15 6.89 5.61
CA LEU A 26 4.53 5.61 6.25
C LEU A 26 3.30 4.84 6.74
N HIS A 27 2.29 5.54 7.25
CA HIS A 27 1.08 4.94 7.80
C HIS A 27 0.21 4.21 6.74
N LYS A 28 0.36 4.49 5.45
CA LYS A 28 -0.46 3.86 4.40
C LYS A 28 0.01 2.44 4.06
N THR A 29 1.28 2.23 3.79
CA THR A 29 1.79 0.94 3.31
C THR A 29 2.94 0.38 4.14
N ALA A 30 3.72 1.23 4.78
CA ALA A 30 4.97 0.86 5.45
C ALA A 30 4.81 0.51 6.95
N GLY A 31 3.59 0.54 7.49
CA GLY A 31 3.31 0.12 8.87
C GLY A 31 3.53 1.20 9.93
N GLY A 32 3.71 2.45 9.54
CA GLY A 32 3.78 3.57 10.47
C GLY A 32 2.44 3.88 11.15
N ILE A 33 2.46 4.47 12.34
CA ILE A 33 1.25 4.95 13.02
C ILE A 33 0.71 6.19 12.27
N ASN A 34 -0.61 6.32 12.20
CA ASN A 34 -1.25 7.47 11.57
C ASN A 34 -1.26 8.71 12.49
N PRO A 35 -0.91 9.92 12.00
CA PRO A 35 -0.37 10.23 10.68
C PRO A 35 1.17 10.34 10.72
N THR A 36 1.88 9.45 10.05
CA THR A 36 3.33 9.55 9.90
C THR A 36 3.74 9.59 8.43
N ALA A 37 4.69 10.47 8.11
CA ALA A 37 5.23 10.63 6.78
C ALA A 37 6.71 11.00 6.82
N LEU A 38 7.40 10.83 5.69
CA LEU A 38 8.77 11.29 5.45
C LEU A 38 8.74 12.32 4.33
N LEU A 39 9.49 13.38 4.50
CA LEU A 39 9.86 14.32 3.45
C LEU A 39 11.32 14.06 3.07
N HIS A 40 11.54 13.81 1.79
CA HIS A 40 12.88 13.68 1.21
C HIS A 40 13.18 14.91 0.36
N SER A 41 14.43 15.40 0.42
CA SER A 41 14.92 16.48 -0.43
C SER A 41 16.17 16.04 -1.17
N ASN A 42 16.20 16.33 -2.46
CA ASN A 42 17.36 16.14 -3.35
C ASN A 42 17.90 17.49 -3.88
N CYS A 43 17.55 18.59 -3.24
CA CYS A 43 18.00 19.92 -3.63
C CYS A 43 18.48 20.72 -2.42
N ASP A 44 19.26 21.78 -2.68
CA ASP A 44 19.87 22.63 -1.65
C ASP A 44 18.96 23.77 -1.15
N LEU A 45 17.65 23.68 -1.39
CA LEU A 45 16.69 24.65 -0.87
C LEU A 45 16.57 24.52 0.66
N ASP A 46 16.48 25.66 1.35
CA ASP A 46 16.26 25.72 2.80
C ASP A 46 14.83 25.30 3.18
N ILE A 47 14.65 23.98 3.32
CA ILE A 47 13.39 23.40 3.75
C ILE A 47 13.13 23.64 5.23
N ASP A 48 14.18 23.73 6.04
CA ASP A 48 14.05 23.84 7.50
C ASP A 48 13.33 25.14 7.88
N SER A 49 13.64 26.24 7.18
CA SER A 49 12.95 27.51 7.37
C SER A 49 11.45 27.42 7.01
N ALA A 50 11.12 26.74 5.90
CA ALA A 50 9.73 26.51 5.49
C ALA A 50 8.98 25.59 6.48
N LEU A 51 9.61 24.51 6.93
CA LEU A 51 9.03 23.58 7.89
C LEU A 51 8.75 24.23 9.25
N LYS A 52 9.62 25.12 9.72
CA LYS A 52 9.42 25.87 10.97
C LYS A 52 8.14 26.74 10.96
N LEU A 53 7.67 27.14 9.79
CA LEU A 53 6.45 27.95 9.66
C LEU A 53 5.17 27.11 9.80
N ILE A 54 5.22 25.82 9.48
CA ILE A 54 4.03 24.96 9.39
C ILE A 54 4.04 23.80 10.40
N ASN A 55 5.19 23.39 10.89
CA ASN A 55 5.31 22.28 11.83
C ASN A 55 4.94 22.72 13.26
N THR A 56 4.44 21.76 14.02
CA THR A 56 4.26 21.93 15.46
C THR A 56 5.59 22.12 16.19
N THR A 57 5.57 23.00 17.19
CA THR A 57 6.71 23.17 18.12
C THR A 57 6.76 22.09 19.21
N SER A 58 5.71 21.26 19.30
CA SER A 58 5.57 20.19 20.30
C SER A 58 5.40 18.85 19.59
N PRO A 59 6.46 18.28 18.96
CA PRO A 59 6.36 17.03 18.23
C PRO A 59 5.99 15.87 19.16
N SER A 60 5.20 14.93 18.65
CA SER A 60 4.88 13.69 19.38
C SER A 60 6.09 12.76 19.37
N TYR A 61 6.83 12.70 20.47
CA TYR A 61 7.95 11.76 20.62
C TYR A 61 7.59 10.29 20.40
N PRO A 62 6.42 9.79 20.87
CA PRO A 62 5.98 8.43 20.53
C PRO A 62 5.88 8.21 19.02
N MET A 63 5.36 9.18 18.25
CA MET A 63 5.29 9.07 16.79
C MET A 63 6.67 9.07 16.15
N LEU A 64 7.59 9.92 16.59
CA LEU A 64 8.98 9.93 16.10
C LEU A 64 9.66 8.59 16.37
N ALA A 65 9.52 8.04 17.59
CA ALA A 65 10.06 6.73 17.93
C ALA A 65 9.48 5.60 17.04
N THR A 66 8.19 5.68 16.69
CA THR A 66 7.59 4.69 15.77
C THR A 66 8.12 4.81 14.35
N ILE A 67 8.43 6.01 13.86
CA ILE A 67 9.05 6.21 12.56
C ILE A 67 10.42 5.51 12.53
N GLU A 68 11.27 5.77 13.51
CA GLU A 68 12.59 5.15 13.63
C GLU A 68 12.50 3.62 13.73
N ALA A 69 11.67 3.10 14.63
CA ALA A 69 11.46 1.67 14.77
C ALA A 69 10.96 1.00 13.48
N ASN A 70 10.05 1.67 12.77
CA ASN A 70 9.50 1.19 11.52
C ASN A 70 10.56 1.14 10.41
N ILE A 71 11.36 2.18 10.23
CA ILE A 71 12.44 2.21 9.24
C ILE A 71 13.51 1.16 9.56
N ASN A 72 13.89 1.01 10.83
CA ASN A 72 14.83 -0.02 11.27
C ASN A 72 14.29 -1.43 10.98
N TYR A 73 12.99 -1.67 11.22
CA TYR A 73 12.36 -2.94 10.88
C TYR A 73 12.38 -3.20 9.36
N LEU A 74 11.99 -2.22 8.53
CA LEU A 74 11.98 -2.36 7.08
C LEU A 74 13.38 -2.64 6.51
N ASN A 75 14.42 -2.06 7.09
CA ASN A 75 15.81 -2.33 6.72
C ASN A 75 16.33 -3.69 7.20
N SER A 76 15.68 -4.31 8.18
CA SER A 76 16.07 -5.63 8.68
C SER A 76 15.81 -6.75 7.66
N LYS A 77 16.55 -7.86 7.78
CA LYS A 77 16.30 -9.08 6.99
C LYS A 77 14.84 -9.56 7.12
N ARG A 78 14.27 -9.48 8.32
CA ARG A 78 12.89 -9.90 8.61
C ARG A 78 11.87 -8.99 7.91
N GLY A 79 12.08 -7.68 7.94
CA GLY A 79 11.21 -6.71 7.27
C GLY A 79 11.21 -6.90 5.76
N ARG A 80 12.41 -7.02 5.15
CA ARG A 80 12.54 -7.28 3.70
C ARG A 80 11.91 -8.61 3.30
N GLN A 81 12.13 -9.67 4.06
CA GLN A 81 11.51 -10.96 3.79
C GLN A 81 9.98 -10.91 3.86
N LYS A 82 9.41 -10.12 4.80
CA LYS A 82 7.97 -9.93 4.89
C LYS A 82 7.41 -9.22 3.65
N ILE A 83 8.10 -8.23 3.11
CA ILE A 83 7.72 -7.55 1.87
C ILE A 83 7.76 -8.52 0.69
N GLU A 84 8.84 -9.29 0.53
CA GLU A 84 8.96 -10.27 -0.56
C GLU A 84 7.89 -11.38 -0.47
N THR A 85 7.56 -11.83 0.74
CA THR A 85 6.47 -12.79 0.94
C THR A 85 5.13 -12.21 0.49
N LEU A 86 4.80 -10.99 0.89
CA LEU A 86 3.58 -10.29 0.45
C LEU A 86 3.52 -10.19 -1.08
N ILE A 87 4.60 -9.73 -1.71
CA ILE A 87 4.69 -9.62 -3.16
C ILE A 87 4.44 -10.97 -3.84
N SER A 88 5.09 -12.03 -3.34
CA SER A 88 4.93 -13.38 -3.88
C SER A 88 3.50 -13.89 -3.76
N GLU A 89 2.83 -13.67 -2.62
CA GLU A 89 1.44 -14.07 -2.40
C GLU A 89 0.49 -13.32 -3.34
N ILE A 90 0.68 -12.02 -3.56
CA ILE A 90 -0.15 -11.25 -4.49
C ILE A 90 0.10 -11.66 -5.95
N LYS A 91 1.36 -11.94 -6.33
CA LYS A 91 1.68 -12.48 -7.67
C LYS A 91 0.93 -13.79 -7.93
N LYS A 92 0.91 -14.70 -6.97
CA LYS A 92 0.14 -15.97 -7.07
C LYS A 92 -1.35 -15.69 -7.17
N LEU A 93 -1.89 -14.81 -6.34
CA LEU A 93 -3.30 -14.44 -6.37
C LEU A 93 -3.73 -13.94 -7.77
N ARG A 94 -2.94 -13.05 -8.38
CA ARG A 94 -3.23 -12.52 -9.73
C ARG A 94 -3.25 -13.59 -10.82
N GLN A 95 -2.54 -14.69 -10.64
CA GLN A 95 -2.45 -15.80 -11.62
C GLN A 95 -3.59 -16.83 -11.48
N GLU A 96 -4.34 -16.79 -10.38
CA GLU A 96 -5.36 -17.82 -10.10
C GLU A 96 -6.71 -17.52 -10.76
N PHE A 97 -6.98 -16.27 -11.14
CA PHE A 97 -8.27 -15.85 -11.68
C PHE A 97 -8.13 -15.32 -13.11
N ASN A 98 -8.73 -16.01 -14.06
CA ASN A 98 -8.70 -15.62 -15.49
C ASN A 98 -9.85 -14.66 -15.86
N ASP A 99 -10.89 -14.61 -15.05
CA ASP A 99 -12.11 -13.84 -15.26
C ASP A 99 -12.17 -12.56 -14.41
N ILE A 100 -11.11 -12.28 -13.64
CA ILE A 100 -10.89 -11.05 -12.89
C ILE A 100 -9.68 -10.34 -13.48
N GLU A 101 -9.89 -9.15 -13.99
CA GLU A 101 -8.82 -8.34 -14.56
C GLU A 101 -8.07 -7.62 -13.44
N PHE A 102 -6.74 -7.78 -13.42
CA PHE A 102 -5.83 -7.09 -12.52
C PHE A 102 -5.01 -6.07 -13.28
N TYR A 103 -4.97 -4.84 -12.80
CA TYR A 103 -4.29 -3.73 -13.47
C TYR A 103 -3.16 -3.14 -12.63
N GLY A 104 -2.25 -2.45 -13.31
CA GLY A 104 -1.17 -1.66 -12.74
C GLY A 104 0.08 -2.46 -12.37
N ASP A 105 1.21 -1.78 -12.44
CA ASP A 105 2.55 -2.35 -12.21
C ASP A 105 2.91 -2.39 -10.72
N ASP A 106 2.28 -1.55 -9.90
CA ASP A 106 2.45 -1.60 -8.46
C ASP A 106 1.66 -2.76 -7.86
N ILE A 107 2.37 -3.84 -7.55
CA ILE A 107 1.75 -5.06 -7.00
C ILE A 107 1.06 -4.83 -5.65
N THR A 108 1.46 -3.80 -4.89
CA THR A 108 0.84 -3.48 -3.59
C THR A 108 -0.53 -2.81 -3.72
N LYS A 109 -0.86 -2.34 -4.92
CA LYS A 109 -2.17 -1.78 -5.28
C LYS A 109 -2.91 -2.81 -6.12
N ILE A 110 -3.83 -3.53 -5.51
CA ILE A 110 -4.61 -4.56 -6.19
C ILE A 110 -5.83 -3.89 -6.81
N LEU A 111 -5.64 -3.37 -8.04
CA LEU A 111 -6.74 -2.79 -8.82
C LEU A 111 -7.40 -3.90 -9.61
N ILE A 112 -8.68 -4.13 -9.34
CA ILE A 112 -9.48 -5.23 -9.91
C ILE A 112 -10.71 -4.72 -10.64
N LYS A 113 -11.06 -5.45 -11.69
CA LYS A 113 -12.29 -5.32 -12.44
C LYS A 113 -12.89 -6.70 -12.71
N LYS A 114 -14.19 -6.81 -12.68
CA LYS A 114 -14.93 -8.01 -13.06
C LYS A 114 -15.97 -7.64 -14.10
N GLU A 115 -16.05 -8.41 -15.18
CA GLU A 115 -17.08 -8.25 -16.18
C GLU A 115 -18.47 -8.39 -15.53
N ASN A 116 -19.44 -7.62 -16.01
CA ASN A 116 -20.81 -7.56 -15.49
C ASN A 116 -20.98 -6.99 -14.06
N LEU A 117 -19.91 -6.45 -13.47
CA LEU A 117 -19.99 -5.71 -12.21
C LEU A 117 -19.36 -4.33 -12.36
N THR A 118 -20.02 -3.32 -11.82
CA THR A 118 -19.39 -2.01 -11.60
C THR A 118 -18.37 -2.10 -10.48
N GLY A 119 -17.43 -1.16 -10.43
CA GLY A 119 -16.49 -1.08 -9.30
C GLY A 119 -17.21 -0.90 -7.96
N TYR A 120 -18.31 -0.15 -7.94
CA TYR A 120 -19.12 0.08 -6.74
C TYR A 120 -19.78 -1.21 -6.25
N GLU A 121 -20.42 -1.99 -7.13
CA GLU A 121 -21.00 -3.28 -6.77
C GLU A 121 -19.93 -4.26 -6.27
N LEU A 122 -18.76 -4.26 -6.91
CA LEU A 122 -17.64 -5.10 -6.48
C LEU A 122 -17.13 -4.71 -5.09
N SER A 123 -17.02 -3.40 -4.81
CA SER A 123 -16.64 -2.87 -3.49
C SER A 123 -17.66 -3.25 -2.41
N GLU A 124 -18.96 -3.06 -2.67
CA GLU A 124 -20.05 -3.45 -1.74
C GLU A 124 -20.02 -4.95 -1.43
N ILE A 125 -19.85 -5.79 -2.46
CA ILE A 125 -19.75 -7.24 -2.25
C ILE A 125 -18.55 -7.61 -1.38
N LEU A 126 -17.40 -6.98 -1.63
CA LEU A 126 -16.19 -7.22 -0.84
C LEU A 126 -16.35 -6.79 0.62
N PHE A 127 -16.96 -5.63 0.84
CA PHE A 127 -17.20 -5.10 2.17
C PHE A 127 -18.25 -5.90 2.94
N ASP A 128 -19.47 -6.05 2.40
CA ASP A 128 -20.61 -6.62 3.11
C ASP A 128 -20.48 -8.11 3.37
N LYS A 129 -19.83 -8.85 2.46
CA LYS A 129 -19.77 -10.32 2.55
C LYS A 129 -18.45 -10.87 3.04
N PHE A 130 -17.39 -10.08 2.96
CA PHE A 130 -16.03 -10.57 3.23
C PHE A 130 -15.22 -9.69 4.17
N ASP A 131 -15.79 -8.58 4.68
CA ASP A 131 -15.09 -7.59 5.52
C ASP A 131 -13.79 -7.09 4.88
N ILE A 132 -13.84 -6.81 3.57
CA ILE A 132 -12.71 -6.29 2.80
C ILE A 132 -13.06 -4.88 2.33
N GLU A 133 -12.43 -3.88 2.95
CA GLU A 133 -12.58 -2.47 2.61
C GLU A 133 -11.60 -2.10 1.49
N ASP A 134 -12.07 -1.31 0.53
CA ASP A 134 -11.25 -0.76 -0.54
C ASP A 134 -10.60 0.57 -0.15
N GLU A 135 -9.51 0.92 -0.81
CA GLU A 135 -8.86 2.24 -0.68
C GLU A 135 -9.53 3.26 -1.61
N ARG A 136 -9.98 2.82 -2.78
CA ARG A 136 -10.60 3.68 -3.79
C ARG A 136 -11.39 2.90 -4.81
N THR A 137 -12.60 3.39 -5.10
CA THR A 137 -13.48 2.79 -6.11
C THR A 137 -13.98 3.84 -7.10
N ASN A 138 -14.23 3.41 -8.31
CA ASN A 138 -14.90 4.14 -9.38
C ASN A 138 -15.88 3.23 -10.12
N GLU A 139 -16.57 3.78 -11.13
CA GLU A 139 -17.55 3.05 -11.96
C GLU A 139 -17.04 1.70 -12.50
N LYS A 140 -15.77 1.61 -12.86
CA LYS A 140 -15.22 0.47 -13.61
C LYS A 140 -14.43 -0.51 -12.76
N SER A 141 -13.90 -0.08 -11.61
CA SER A 141 -12.94 -0.87 -10.85
C SER A 141 -12.88 -0.47 -9.39
N THR A 142 -12.42 -1.38 -8.55
CA THR A 142 -12.06 -1.09 -7.16
C THR A 142 -10.60 -1.40 -6.88
N MET A 143 -9.97 -0.64 -6.00
CA MET A 143 -8.56 -0.78 -5.64
C MET A 143 -8.43 -1.09 -4.15
N LEU A 144 -7.76 -2.19 -3.87
CA LEU A 144 -7.35 -2.59 -2.53
C LEU A 144 -5.89 -2.20 -2.31
N LEU A 145 -5.60 -1.64 -1.15
CA LEU A 145 -4.24 -1.27 -0.76
C LEU A 145 -3.65 -2.33 0.17
N THR A 146 -2.48 -2.84 -0.17
CA THR A 146 -1.73 -3.76 0.69
C THR A 146 -0.46 -3.12 1.20
N GLY A 147 0.05 -3.60 2.31
CA GLY A 147 1.26 -3.07 2.92
C GLY A 147 1.81 -3.99 3.99
N LEU A 148 2.72 -3.49 4.81
CA LEU A 148 3.40 -4.26 5.84
C LEU A 148 2.44 -4.92 6.86
N GLY A 149 1.25 -4.33 7.07
CA GLY A 149 0.19 -4.88 7.91
C GLY A 149 -0.65 -5.99 7.26
N THR A 150 -0.46 -6.25 5.96
CA THR A 150 -1.12 -7.34 5.25
C THR A 150 -0.39 -8.66 5.51
N ASN A 151 -1.11 -9.66 5.98
CA ASN A 151 -0.59 -11.00 6.24
C ASN A 151 -1.28 -12.05 5.36
N SER A 152 -0.78 -13.28 5.36
CA SER A 152 -1.30 -14.38 4.54
C SER A 152 -2.79 -14.68 4.79
N ALA A 153 -3.27 -14.48 6.02
CA ALA A 153 -4.70 -14.68 6.33
C ALA A 153 -5.60 -13.65 5.59
N LYS A 154 -5.14 -12.40 5.48
CA LYS A 154 -5.83 -11.35 4.71
C LYS A 154 -5.82 -11.66 3.21
N ILE A 155 -4.68 -12.11 2.67
CA ILE A 155 -4.59 -12.54 1.26
C ILE A 155 -5.49 -13.76 0.99
N LEU A 156 -5.52 -14.72 1.91
CA LEU A 156 -6.41 -15.90 1.78
C LEU A 156 -7.89 -15.49 1.82
N ARG A 157 -8.26 -14.53 2.68
CA ARG A 157 -9.63 -13.99 2.70
C ARG A 157 -9.99 -13.33 1.37
N LEU A 158 -9.10 -12.51 0.82
CA LEU A 158 -9.30 -11.91 -0.50
C LEU A 158 -9.43 -12.97 -1.59
N LYS A 159 -8.56 -13.97 -1.61
CA LYS A 159 -8.63 -15.12 -2.53
C LYS A 159 -10.00 -15.82 -2.45
N HIS A 160 -10.48 -16.10 -1.23
CA HIS A 160 -11.81 -16.70 -1.03
C HIS A 160 -12.93 -15.80 -1.55
N ALA A 161 -12.86 -14.49 -1.30
CA ALA A 161 -13.84 -13.53 -1.82
C ALA A 161 -13.86 -13.53 -3.36
N LEU A 162 -12.70 -13.43 -4.00
CA LEU A 162 -12.58 -13.45 -5.45
C LEU A 162 -13.07 -14.76 -6.06
N ALA A 163 -12.78 -15.91 -5.45
CA ALA A 163 -13.30 -17.20 -5.91
C ALA A 163 -14.84 -17.28 -5.85
N LYS A 164 -15.45 -16.68 -4.84
CA LYS A 164 -16.93 -16.60 -4.73
C LYS A 164 -17.54 -15.64 -5.75
N ILE A 165 -16.86 -14.54 -6.04
CA ILE A 165 -17.28 -13.58 -7.06
C ILE A 165 -17.15 -14.21 -8.46
N SER A 166 -16.03 -14.87 -8.76
CA SER A 166 -15.75 -15.57 -10.01
C SER A 166 -16.77 -16.67 -10.31
N SER A 167 -17.20 -17.42 -9.28
CA SER A 167 -18.16 -18.52 -9.46
C SER A 167 -19.61 -18.08 -9.58
N LYS A 168 -19.94 -16.81 -9.28
CA LYS A 168 -21.32 -16.34 -9.15
C LYS A 168 -21.72 -15.33 -10.23
N PHE A 169 -20.78 -14.59 -10.75
CA PHE A 169 -20.93 -13.51 -11.72
C PHE A 169 -20.00 -13.71 -12.93
#